data_9afad20121b8431da65605699b882f06
#
_entry.id   9afad20121b8431da65605699b882f06
#
_cell.length_a   1.000
_cell.length_b   1.000
_cell.length_c   1.000
_cell.angle_alpha   90.00
_cell.angle_beta   90.00
_cell.angle_gamma   90.00
#
_symmetry.space_group_name_H-M   'P 1'
#
loop_
_entity.id
_entity.type
_entity.pdbx_description
1 polymer ?
#
loop_
_entity_poly.entity_id
_entity_poly.type
_entity_poly.pdbx_seq_one_letter_code
_entity_poly.pdbx_strand_id
1 'polypeptide(L)'
;MEDLLTTTKLSKSFGSLLVIDSFHMHLIEGEALGIIGPNGAGKSTLFNLITGSLHPNSGSIVFDGADITRMPAHDRCRAGIGRSYQIPHPFVGMTVFENLLVGAAFGSGRGESESYDFCAQILKLSGLLEKSNVLAGSLTLLERKRLELARALATRPKVLLLDEIAGGLTEHEVKELIETIKSIHAEGTSIIWIEHIVHALLSVVSRLIVINFGQKLDDGNPKIVIKSPEVQKVYMGISVE
;
A
#
# COMPACT_ATOMS: atom_id res chain seq x y z
N MET A 1 -10.57 5.96 -19.14
CA MET A 1 -10.53 5.35 -17.79
C MET A 1 -10.45 6.51 -16.82
N GLU A 2 -11.28 6.53 -15.79
CA GLU A 2 -11.27 7.61 -14.81
C GLU A 2 -10.16 7.37 -13.77
N ASP A 3 -9.58 8.46 -13.25
CA ASP A 3 -8.59 8.39 -12.20
C ASP A 3 -9.28 7.99 -10.89
N LEU A 4 -8.85 6.88 -10.27
CA LEU A 4 -9.34 6.44 -8.95
C LEU A 4 -8.79 7.32 -7.83
N LEU A 5 -7.52 7.70 -7.92
CA LEU A 5 -6.85 8.57 -6.94
C LEU A 5 -6.03 9.62 -7.66
N THR A 6 -6.16 10.88 -7.25
CA THR A 6 -5.34 11.98 -7.78
C THR A 6 -4.82 12.85 -6.65
N THR A 7 -3.53 13.22 -6.70
CA THR A 7 -2.96 14.26 -5.84
C THR A 7 -2.52 15.44 -6.68
N THR A 8 -2.88 16.66 -6.23
CA THR A 8 -2.56 17.90 -6.96
C THR A 8 -1.84 18.88 -6.07
N LYS A 9 -0.59 19.26 -6.44
CA LYS A 9 0.27 20.20 -5.70
C LYS A 9 0.35 19.88 -4.21
N LEU A 10 0.41 18.58 -3.88
CA LEU A 10 0.39 18.11 -2.50
C LEU A 10 1.70 18.49 -1.81
N SER A 11 1.63 19.22 -0.69
CA SER A 11 2.83 19.62 0.05
C SER A 11 2.66 19.37 1.55
N LYS A 12 3.76 18.95 2.19
CA LYS A 12 3.83 18.68 3.62
C LYS A 12 5.18 19.06 4.19
N SER A 13 5.14 19.86 5.25
CA SER A 13 6.32 20.22 6.06
C SER A 13 6.14 19.76 7.50
N PHE A 14 7.27 19.50 8.18
CA PHE A 14 7.37 19.30 9.61
C PHE A 14 8.33 20.37 10.17
N GLY A 15 7.77 21.39 10.81
CA GLY A 15 8.53 22.61 11.12
C GLY A 15 9.09 23.25 9.84
N SER A 16 10.39 23.44 9.77
CA SER A 16 11.08 23.99 8.59
C SER A 16 11.44 22.95 7.52
N LEU A 17 11.27 21.66 7.80
CA LEU A 17 11.62 20.58 6.87
C LEU A 17 10.47 20.33 5.90
N LEU A 18 10.65 20.67 4.62
CA LEU A 18 9.72 20.31 3.54
C LEU A 18 9.98 18.87 3.12
N VAL A 19 8.98 17.98 3.32
CA VAL A 19 9.10 16.54 3.08
C VAL A 19 8.38 16.11 1.81
N ILE A 20 7.24 16.72 1.50
CA ILE A 20 6.53 16.56 0.21
C ILE A 20 6.39 17.95 -0.38
N ASP A 21 6.80 18.11 -1.63
CA ASP A 21 6.84 19.39 -2.33
C ASP A 21 6.09 19.34 -3.64
N SER A 22 4.93 19.98 -3.68
CA SER A 22 4.08 20.14 -4.87
C SER A 22 3.87 18.82 -5.64
N PHE A 23 3.70 17.71 -4.92
CA PHE A 23 3.66 16.37 -5.50
C PHE A 23 2.35 16.14 -6.27
N HIS A 24 2.51 15.59 -7.49
CA HIS A 24 1.39 15.21 -8.36
C HIS A 24 1.47 13.75 -8.73
N MET A 25 0.41 13.02 -8.53
CA MET A 25 0.24 11.65 -9.05
C MET A 25 -1.22 11.36 -9.35
N HIS A 26 -1.45 10.38 -10.19
CA HIS A 26 -2.76 9.76 -10.37
C HIS A 26 -2.61 8.24 -10.30
N LEU A 27 -3.69 7.55 -10.04
CA LEU A 27 -3.84 6.11 -10.11
C LEU A 27 -5.12 5.81 -10.87
N ILE A 28 -5.04 5.00 -11.89
CA ILE A 28 -6.21 4.52 -12.65
C ILE A 28 -6.81 3.31 -11.93
N GLU A 29 -8.13 3.14 -11.99
CA GLU A 29 -8.79 1.96 -11.43
C GLU A 29 -8.23 0.67 -12.06
N GLY A 30 -7.89 -0.32 -11.22
CA GLY A 30 -7.27 -1.57 -11.64
C GLY A 30 -5.77 -1.46 -11.94
N GLU A 31 -5.12 -0.32 -11.71
CA GLU A 31 -3.68 -0.15 -11.92
C GLU A 31 -2.88 -0.68 -10.71
N ALA A 32 -1.71 -1.28 -10.99
CA ALA A 32 -0.67 -1.53 -10.01
C ALA A 32 0.48 -0.54 -10.21
N LEU A 33 0.61 0.42 -9.30
CA LEU A 33 1.60 1.49 -9.29
C LEU A 33 2.70 1.21 -8.27
N GLY A 34 3.96 1.23 -8.70
CA GLY A 34 5.11 1.18 -7.82
C GLY A 34 5.61 2.57 -7.42
N ILE A 35 6.10 2.71 -6.20
CA ILE A 35 6.80 3.92 -5.76
C ILE A 35 8.13 3.53 -5.15
N ILE A 36 9.22 4.05 -5.71
CA ILE A 36 10.58 3.88 -5.18
C ILE A 36 11.22 5.25 -4.86
N GLY A 37 12.29 5.21 -4.11
CA GLY A 37 13.08 6.40 -3.76
C GLY A 37 13.97 6.12 -2.54
N PRO A 38 15.00 6.93 -2.30
CA PRO A 38 15.88 6.76 -1.15
C PRO A 38 15.15 6.91 0.18
N ASN A 39 15.82 6.50 1.27
CA ASN A 39 15.32 6.74 2.61
C ASN A 39 15.20 8.26 2.85
N GLY A 40 14.09 8.67 3.47
CA GLY A 40 13.81 10.10 3.66
C GLY A 40 13.23 10.84 2.45
N ALA A 41 13.02 10.17 1.30
CA ALA A 41 12.43 10.80 0.12
C ALA A 41 10.97 11.26 0.26
N GLY A 42 10.27 10.84 1.34
CA GLY A 42 8.88 11.23 1.59
C GLY A 42 7.84 10.14 1.34
N LYS A 43 8.25 8.91 0.96
CA LYS A 43 7.33 7.81 0.59
C LYS A 43 6.27 7.50 1.66
N SER A 44 6.67 7.23 2.89
CA SER A 44 5.74 6.94 3.99
C SER A 44 4.89 8.16 4.37
N THR A 45 5.45 9.39 4.21
CA THR A 45 4.68 10.63 4.39
C THR A 45 3.59 10.75 3.34
N LEU A 46 3.88 10.43 2.07
CA LEU A 46 2.88 10.38 1.00
C LEU A 46 1.74 9.40 1.34
N PHE A 47 2.07 8.19 1.80
CA PHE A 47 1.07 7.22 2.24
C PHE A 47 0.24 7.73 3.41
N ASN A 48 0.87 8.37 4.40
CA ASN A 48 0.16 8.97 5.54
C ASN A 48 -0.78 10.11 5.11
N LEU A 49 -0.43 10.87 4.08
CA LEU A 49 -1.29 11.89 3.49
C LEU A 49 -2.47 11.27 2.75
N ILE A 50 -2.26 10.21 1.96
CA ILE A 50 -3.32 9.49 1.22
C ILE A 50 -4.29 8.80 2.19
N THR A 51 -3.79 8.17 3.25
CA THR A 51 -4.63 7.48 4.25
C THR A 51 -5.32 8.41 5.24
N GLY A 52 -4.96 9.70 5.28
CA GLY A 52 -5.53 10.66 6.23
C GLY A 52 -4.94 10.60 7.64
N SER A 53 -3.88 9.82 7.85
CA SER A 53 -3.10 9.82 9.11
C SER A 53 -2.34 11.14 9.30
N LEU A 54 -2.08 11.86 8.21
CA LEU A 54 -1.55 13.22 8.17
C LEU A 54 -2.41 14.07 7.24
N HIS A 55 -2.48 15.38 7.54
CA HIS A 55 -3.08 16.36 6.64
C HIS A 55 -2.01 17.14 5.90
N PRO A 56 -2.20 17.45 4.60
CA PRO A 56 -1.28 18.29 3.85
C PRO A 56 -1.31 19.75 4.34
N ASN A 57 -0.23 20.49 4.09
CA ASN A 57 -0.20 21.94 4.30
C ASN A 57 -0.88 22.66 3.12
N SER A 58 -0.73 22.12 1.90
CA SER A 58 -1.39 22.63 0.69
C SER A 58 -1.61 21.51 -0.33
N GLY A 59 -2.38 21.82 -1.37
CA GLY A 59 -2.77 20.86 -2.39
C GLY A 59 -4.03 20.08 -2.03
N SER A 60 -4.40 19.13 -2.87
CA SER A 60 -5.63 18.34 -2.74
C SER A 60 -5.40 16.86 -3.05
N ILE A 61 -6.29 16.03 -2.48
CA ILE A 61 -6.37 14.59 -2.75
C ILE A 61 -7.81 14.29 -3.12
N VAL A 62 -8.01 13.77 -4.33
CA VAL A 62 -9.32 13.31 -4.83
C VAL A 62 -9.28 11.79 -4.93
N PHE A 63 -10.29 11.12 -4.41
CA PHE A 63 -10.45 9.68 -4.47
C PHE A 63 -11.87 9.34 -4.91
N ASP A 64 -11.99 8.52 -5.97
CA ASP A 64 -13.28 8.12 -6.53
C ASP A 64 -14.20 9.31 -6.81
N GLY A 65 -13.64 10.37 -7.41
CA GLY A 65 -14.34 11.62 -7.74
C GLY A 65 -14.61 12.56 -6.55
N ALA A 66 -14.34 12.15 -5.31
CA ALA A 66 -14.58 12.96 -4.11
C ALA A 66 -13.29 13.60 -3.57
N ASP A 67 -13.34 14.87 -3.14
CA ASP A 67 -12.24 15.51 -2.40
C ASP A 67 -12.17 14.94 -0.99
N ILE A 68 -11.09 14.22 -0.71
CA ILE A 68 -10.82 13.61 0.60
C ILE A 68 -9.73 14.34 1.39
N THR A 69 -9.26 15.48 0.93
CA THR A 69 -8.09 16.20 1.48
C THR A 69 -8.15 16.37 3.00
N ARG A 70 -9.34 16.65 3.55
CA ARG A 70 -9.55 16.83 4.99
C ARG A 70 -10.36 15.71 5.64
N MET A 71 -10.71 14.67 4.88
CA MET A 71 -11.46 13.53 5.39
C MET A 71 -10.60 12.73 6.39
N PRO A 72 -11.13 12.36 7.56
CA PRO A 72 -10.40 11.58 8.56
C PRO A 72 -10.10 10.15 8.07
N ALA A 73 -9.06 9.52 8.62
CA ALA A 73 -8.55 8.23 8.15
C ALA A 73 -9.60 7.10 8.15
N HIS A 74 -10.47 7.05 9.17
CA HIS A 74 -11.50 6.01 9.26
C HIS A 74 -12.55 6.14 8.15
N ASP A 75 -12.89 7.35 7.72
CA ASP A 75 -13.83 7.58 6.62
C ASP A 75 -13.17 7.28 5.26
N ARG A 76 -11.85 7.56 5.10
CA ARG A 76 -11.10 7.13 3.90
C ARG A 76 -11.01 5.62 3.80
N CYS A 77 -10.84 4.92 4.93
CA CYS A 77 -10.88 3.46 4.98
C CYS A 77 -12.25 2.95 4.47
N ARG A 78 -13.35 3.51 4.99
CA ARG A 78 -14.71 3.17 4.55
C ARG A 78 -15.00 3.55 3.10
N ALA A 79 -14.36 4.62 2.60
CA ALA A 79 -14.46 5.00 1.19
C ALA A 79 -13.72 4.03 0.25
N GLY A 80 -12.83 3.18 0.78
CA GLY A 80 -12.15 2.14 0.02
C GLY A 80 -10.62 2.29 -0.08
N ILE A 81 -9.98 3.01 0.85
CA ILE A 81 -8.51 3.09 0.94
C ILE A 81 -8.02 2.14 2.03
N GLY A 82 -7.47 0.98 1.63
CA GLY A 82 -6.84 0.03 2.53
C GLY A 82 -5.32 0.24 2.62
N ARG A 83 -4.72 -0.09 3.76
CA ARG A 83 -3.26 -0.06 3.93
C ARG A 83 -2.76 -1.24 4.73
N SER A 84 -1.69 -1.87 4.27
CA SER A 84 -0.83 -2.74 5.08
C SER A 84 0.38 -1.94 5.58
N TYR A 85 0.88 -2.29 6.75
CA TYR A 85 2.02 -1.61 7.36
C TYR A 85 3.28 -2.45 7.27
N GLN A 86 4.44 -1.79 7.19
CA GLN A 86 5.76 -2.42 7.15
C GLN A 86 5.97 -3.40 8.32
N ILE A 87 5.62 -2.97 9.53
CA ILE A 87 5.64 -3.80 10.74
C ILE A 87 4.21 -4.27 11.01
N PRO A 88 3.93 -5.58 10.94
CA PRO A 88 2.60 -6.09 11.23
C PRO A 88 2.23 -5.89 12.70
N HIS A 89 1.02 -5.38 12.94
CA HIS A 89 0.46 -5.19 14.29
C HIS A 89 -0.88 -5.95 14.43
N PRO A 90 -0.87 -7.29 14.43
CA PRO A 90 -2.09 -8.06 14.66
C PRO A 90 -2.55 -7.95 16.12
N PHE A 91 -3.82 -8.18 16.35
CA PHE A 91 -4.35 -8.42 17.69
C PHE A 91 -3.89 -9.81 18.15
N VAL A 92 -2.78 -9.86 18.87
CA VAL A 92 -2.05 -11.10 19.18
C VAL A 92 -2.85 -12.11 20.01
N GLY A 93 -3.78 -11.65 20.85
CA GLY A 93 -4.69 -12.45 21.65
C GLY A 93 -5.95 -12.92 20.93
N MET A 94 -6.12 -12.58 19.66
CA MET A 94 -7.23 -12.98 18.81
C MET A 94 -6.75 -13.99 17.78
N THR A 95 -7.65 -14.83 17.29
CA THR A 95 -7.38 -15.73 16.17
C THR A 95 -7.15 -14.97 14.88
N VAL A 96 -6.59 -15.64 13.89
CA VAL A 96 -6.43 -15.10 12.54
C VAL A 96 -7.77 -14.68 11.95
N PHE A 97 -8.82 -15.49 12.12
CA PHE A 97 -10.16 -15.17 11.64
C PHE A 97 -10.75 -13.94 12.33
N GLU A 98 -10.67 -13.85 13.66
CA GLU A 98 -11.16 -12.70 14.44
C GLU A 98 -10.43 -11.40 14.04
N ASN A 99 -9.13 -11.47 13.76
CA ASN A 99 -8.38 -10.32 13.25
C ASN A 99 -8.96 -9.76 11.94
N LEU A 100 -9.37 -10.64 11.01
CA LEU A 100 -10.03 -10.22 9.77
C LEU A 100 -11.42 -9.68 10.02
N LEU A 101 -12.16 -10.33 10.90
CA LEU A 101 -13.54 -9.96 11.23
C LEU A 101 -13.63 -8.52 11.78
N VAL A 102 -12.62 -8.07 12.56
CA VAL A 102 -12.51 -6.67 12.98
C VAL A 102 -12.41 -5.74 11.76
N GLY A 103 -11.54 -6.05 10.80
CA GLY A 103 -11.41 -5.27 9.57
C GLY A 103 -12.69 -5.24 8.73
N ALA A 104 -13.35 -6.38 8.60
CA ALA A 104 -14.58 -6.50 7.85
C ALA A 104 -15.76 -5.77 8.51
N ALA A 105 -15.97 -5.94 9.80
CA ALA A 105 -17.10 -5.33 10.52
C ALA A 105 -16.97 -3.80 10.61
N PHE A 106 -15.79 -3.28 10.95
CA PHE A 106 -15.60 -1.84 11.19
C PHE A 106 -15.12 -1.07 9.95
N GLY A 107 -14.38 -1.72 9.05
CA GLY A 107 -13.86 -1.10 7.83
C GLY A 107 -14.88 -1.07 6.71
N SER A 108 -15.62 -2.17 6.46
CA SER A 108 -16.61 -2.24 5.38
C SER A 108 -18.01 -1.76 5.79
N GLY A 109 -18.26 -1.56 7.08
CA GLY A 109 -19.58 -1.14 7.61
C GLY A 109 -20.67 -2.21 7.51
N ARG A 110 -20.31 -3.49 7.30
CA ARG A 110 -21.25 -4.64 7.25
C ARG A 110 -21.37 -5.30 8.61
N GLY A 111 -22.48 -6.00 8.80
CA GLY A 111 -22.70 -6.81 10.00
C GLY A 111 -21.67 -7.95 10.11
N GLU A 112 -21.40 -8.40 11.34
CA GLU A 112 -20.43 -9.46 11.64
C GLU A 112 -20.76 -10.75 10.89
N SER A 113 -22.01 -11.24 10.98
CA SER A 113 -22.45 -12.47 10.33
C SER A 113 -22.36 -12.43 8.80
N GLU A 114 -22.57 -11.24 8.20
CA GLU A 114 -22.47 -11.05 6.74
C GLU A 114 -21.01 -11.06 6.25
N SER A 115 -20.06 -10.96 7.18
CA SER A 115 -18.63 -10.87 6.87
C SER A 115 -17.93 -12.23 6.92
N TYR A 116 -18.56 -13.29 7.45
CA TYR A 116 -17.89 -14.59 7.68
C TYR A 116 -17.41 -15.25 6.39
N ASP A 117 -18.29 -15.39 5.40
CA ASP A 117 -17.90 -16.01 4.11
C ASP A 117 -16.83 -15.19 3.39
N PHE A 118 -16.94 -13.86 3.46
CA PHE A 118 -15.96 -12.96 2.88
C PHE A 118 -14.60 -13.07 3.59
N CYS A 119 -14.55 -13.12 4.91
CA CYS A 119 -13.32 -13.35 5.66
C CYS A 119 -12.69 -14.72 5.29
N ALA A 120 -13.47 -15.76 5.14
CA ALA A 120 -12.99 -17.07 4.72
C ALA A 120 -12.38 -17.04 3.30
N GLN A 121 -12.99 -16.30 2.36
CA GLN A 121 -12.45 -16.09 1.01
C GLN A 121 -11.11 -15.36 1.06
N ILE A 122 -10.99 -14.28 1.86
CA ILE A 122 -9.72 -13.54 2.01
C ILE A 122 -8.66 -14.42 2.67
N LEU A 123 -9.00 -15.22 3.68
CA LEU A 123 -8.03 -16.16 4.29
C LEU A 123 -7.53 -17.19 3.28
N LYS A 124 -8.40 -17.66 2.40
CA LYS A 124 -7.99 -18.56 1.31
C LYS A 124 -7.03 -17.84 0.34
N LEU A 125 -7.38 -16.63 -0.10
CA LEU A 125 -6.58 -15.81 -1.01
C LEU A 125 -5.18 -15.49 -0.42
N SER A 126 -5.12 -15.20 0.87
CA SER A 126 -3.88 -14.89 1.58
C SER A 126 -3.10 -16.12 2.06
N GLY A 127 -3.59 -17.35 1.80
CA GLY A 127 -2.95 -18.60 2.23
C GLY A 127 -2.98 -18.84 3.73
N LEU A 128 -3.98 -18.30 4.45
CA LEU A 128 -4.13 -18.41 5.90
C LEU A 128 -5.35 -19.21 6.36
N LEU A 129 -6.11 -19.81 5.44
CA LEU A 129 -7.38 -20.50 5.77
C LEU A 129 -7.17 -21.63 6.79
N GLU A 130 -6.13 -22.46 6.61
CA GLU A 130 -5.78 -23.56 7.53
C GLU A 130 -5.43 -23.07 8.95
N LYS A 131 -5.09 -21.78 9.09
CA LYS A 131 -4.72 -21.13 10.35
C LYS A 131 -5.78 -20.22 10.93
N SER A 132 -7.00 -20.26 10.39
CA SER A 132 -8.10 -19.37 10.81
C SER A 132 -8.32 -19.33 12.32
N ASN A 133 -8.21 -20.47 13.00
CA ASN A 133 -8.41 -20.61 14.46
C ASN A 133 -7.10 -20.49 15.28
N VAL A 134 -5.96 -20.21 14.64
CA VAL A 134 -4.67 -20.03 15.33
C VAL A 134 -4.58 -18.61 15.88
N LEU A 135 -4.03 -18.46 17.09
CA LEU A 135 -3.78 -17.13 17.67
C LEU A 135 -2.74 -16.37 16.83
N ALA A 136 -3.03 -15.13 16.48
CA ALA A 136 -2.15 -14.31 15.64
C ALA A 136 -0.76 -14.09 16.26
N GLY A 137 -0.65 -14.16 17.60
CA GLY A 137 0.62 -14.06 18.31
C GLY A 137 1.61 -15.19 18.01
N SER A 138 1.14 -16.38 17.56
CA SER A 138 1.98 -17.55 17.27
C SER A 138 2.41 -17.65 15.80
N LEU A 139 1.97 -16.71 14.94
CA LEU A 139 2.31 -16.73 13.52
C LEU A 139 3.78 -16.39 13.26
N THR A 140 4.34 -17.01 12.22
CA THR A 140 5.64 -16.64 11.65
C THR A 140 5.63 -15.24 11.05
N LEU A 141 6.79 -14.69 10.69
CA LEU A 141 6.86 -13.35 10.09
C LEU A 141 6.07 -13.26 8.78
N LEU A 142 6.24 -14.23 7.87
CA LEU A 142 5.49 -14.27 6.61
C LEU A 142 3.98 -14.33 6.85
N GLU A 143 3.54 -15.18 7.78
CA GLU A 143 2.13 -15.32 8.11
C GLU A 143 1.55 -14.03 8.74
N ARG A 144 2.32 -13.33 9.58
CA ARG A 144 1.91 -12.02 10.11
C ARG A 144 1.78 -10.97 9.01
N LYS A 145 2.69 -10.96 8.01
CA LYS A 145 2.59 -10.08 6.86
C LYS A 145 1.40 -10.41 5.96
N ARG A 146 1.13 -11.70 5.75
CA ARG A 146 -0.10 -12.15 5.07
C ARG A 146 -1.36 -11.78 5.84
N LEU A 147 -1.34 -11.86 7.18
CA LEU A 147 -2.46 -11.45 8.02
C LEU A 147 -2.69 -9.93 7.96
N GLU A 148 -1.62 -9.13 7.97
CA GLU A 148 -1.74 -7.67 7.83
C GLU A 148 -2.36 -7.29 6.47
N LEU A 149 -1.92 -7.94 5.39
CA LEU A 149 -2.49 -7.80 4.06
C LEU A 149 -3.98 -8.24 4.04
N ALA A 150 -4.29 -9.38 4.63
CA ALA A 150 -5.65 -9.91 4.71
C ALA A 150 -6.59 -8.99 5.52
N ARG A 151 -6.10 -8.39 6.61
CA ARG A 151 -6.86 -7.40 7.40
C ARG A 151 -7.17 -6.14 6.58
N ALA A 152 -6.20 -5.64 5.79
CA ALA A 152 -6.43 -4.52 4.89
C ALA A 152 -7.46 -4.87 3.80
N LEU A 153 -7.40 -6.07 3.23
CA LEU A 153 -8.39 -6.56 2.25
C LEU A 153 -9.79 -6.75 2.86
N ALA A 154 -9.87 -7.12 4.15
CA ALA A 154 -11.14 -7.29 4.83
C ALA A 154 -11.97 -5.99 4.90
N THR A 155 -11.34 -4.82 4.76
CA THR A 155 -12.04 -3.54 4.64
C THR A 155 -12.69 -3.31 3.26
N ARG A 156 -12.54 -4.23 2.29
CA ARG A 156 -13.03 -4.14 0.90
C ARG A 156 -12.47 -2.92 0.15
N PRO A 157 -11.16 -2.75 0.08
CA PRO A 157 -10.58 -1.56 -0.51
C PRO A 157 -10.70 -1.56 -2.03
N LYS A 158 -10.95 -0.37 -2.61
CA LYS A 158 -10.77 -0.09 -4.04
C LYS A 158 -9.30 0.09 -4.40
N VAL A 159 -8.51 0.63 -3.47
CA VAL A 159 -7.06 0.75 -3.56
C VAL A 159 -6.40 0.22 -2.29
N LEU A 160 -5.37 -0.60 -2.47
CA LEU A 160 -4.55 -1.18 -1.42
C LEU A 160 -3.15 -0.55 -1.44
N LEU A 161 -2.78 0.12 -0.36
CA LEU A 161 -1.45 0.69 -0.17
C LEU A 161 -0.57 -0.32 0.57
N LEU A 162 0.51 -0.76 -0.08
CA LEU A 162 1.48 -1.73 0.45
C LEU A 162 2.79 -1.00 0.81
N ASP A 163 3.14 -0.98 2.10
CA ASP A 163 4.28 -0.24 2.63
C ASP A 163 5.40 -1.21 3.07
N GLU A 164 6.40 -1.42 2.19
CA GLU A 164 7.62 -2.22 2.44
C GLU A 164 7.33 -3.61 3.06
N ILE A 165 6.32 -4.30 2.53
CA ILE A 165 5.82 -5.54 3.13
C ILE A 165 6.74 -6.74 2.92
N ALA A 166 7.67 -6.69 1.96
CA ALA A 166 8.63 -7.77 1.69
C ALA A 166 9.86 -7.73 2.61
N GLY A 167 10.05 -6.65 3.37
CA GLY A 167 11.22 -6.50 4.25
C GLY A 167 11.31 -7.60 5.32
N GLY A 168 12.53 -8.16 5.52
CA GLY A 168 12.81 -9.20 6.51
C GLY A 168 12.40 -10.62 6.13
N LEU A 169 11.86 -10.82 4.92
CA LEU A 169 11.54 -12.13 4.35
C LEU A 169 12.74 -12.72 3.59
N THR A 170 12.83 -14.05 3.53
CA THR A 170 13.72 -14.76 2.64
C THR A 170 13.27 -14.61 1.18
N GLU A 171 14.16 -14.88 0.21
CA GLU A 171 13.81 -14.82 -1.22
C GLU A 171 12.63 -15.74 -1.59
N HIS A 172 12.53 -16.90 -0.96
CA HIS A 172 11.41 -17.82 -1.17
C HIS A 172 10.10 -17.22 -0.66
N GLU A 173 10.10 -16.69 0.55
CA GLU A 173 8.93 -16.05 1.16
C GLU A 173 8.50 -14.79 0.38
N VAL A 174 9.45 -14.02 -0.17
CA VAL A 174 9.15 -12.90 -1.06
C VAL A 174 8.40 -13.37 -2.31
N LYS A 175 8.82 -14.47 -2.92
CA LYS A 175 8.12 -15.03 -4.10
C LYS A 175 6.70 -15.45 -3.76
N GLU A 176 6.48 -16.11 -2.62
CA GLU A 176 5.14 -16.48 -2.17
C GLU A 176 4.25 -15.27 -1.90
N LEU A 177 4.82 -14.21 -1.30
CA LEU A 177 4.09 -12.95 -1.06
C LEU A 177 3.71 -12.26 -2.39
N ILE A 178 4.62 -12.25 -3.37
CA ILE A 178 4.37 -11.70 -4.71
C ILE A 178 3.18 -12.40 -5.37
N GLU A 179 3.12 -13.73 -5.32
CA GLU A 179 1.99 -14.47 -5.91
C GLU A 179 0.66 -14.13 -5.21
N THR A 180 0.68 -13.95 -3.90
CA THR A 180 -0.48 -13.46 -3.15
C THR A 180 -0.92 -12.07 -3.63
N ILE A 181 0.02 -11.12 -3.81
CA ILE A 181 -0.29 -9.76 -4.29
C ILE A 181 -0.83 -9.79 -5.72
N LYS A 182 -0.25 -10.60 -6.60
CA LYS A 182 -0.74 -10.78 -7.97
C LYS A 182 -2.18 -11.31 -7.99
N SER A 183 -2.49 -12.29 -7.15
CA SER A 183 -3.84 -12.84 -7.03
C SER A 183 -4.85 -11.77 -6.59
N ILE A 184 -4.47 -10.94 -5.61
CA ILE A 184 -5.29 -9.82 -5.14
C ILE A 184 -5.54 -8.80 -6.26
N HIS A 185 -4.48 -8.44 -6.99
CA HIS A 185 -4.58 -7.52 -8.13
C HIS A 185 -5.44 -8.08 -9.26
N ALA A 186 -5.33 -9.37 -9.55
CA ALA A 186 -6.14 -10.05 -10.56
C ALA A 186 -7.65 -10.07 -10.23
N GLU A 187 -8.02 -9.94 -8.95
CA GLU A 187 -9.41 -9.76 -8.52
C GLU A 187 -9.93 -8.31 -8.68
N GLY A 188 -9.12 -7.41 -9.26
CA GLY A 188 -9.52 -6.04 -9.60
C GLY A 188 -9.14 -4.98 -8.58
N THR A 189 -8.45 -5.33 -7.48
CA THR A 189 -7.98 -4.33 -6.49
C THR A 189 -6.83 -3.52 -7.08
N SER A 190 -6.97 -2.18 -7.11
CA SER A 190 -5.88 -1.27 -7.47
C SER A 190 -4.81 -1.30 -6.39
N ILE A 191 -3.54 -1.18 -6.76
CA ILE A 191 -2.42 -1.27 -5.81
C ILE A 191 -1.51 -0.06 -5.95
N ILE A 192 -1.09 0.51 -4.81
CA ILE A 192 0.09 1.38 -4.73
C ILE A 192 1.10 0.69 -3.81
N TRP A 193 2.27 0.34 -4.34
CA TRP A 193 3.26 -0.41 -3.60
C TRP A 193 4.58 0.34 -3.45
N ILE A 194 4.94 0.66 -2.21
CA ILE A 194 6.28 1.15 -1.83
C ILE A 194 7.13 -0.06 -1.47
N GLU A 195 8.28 -0.23 -2.14
CA GLU A 195 9.18 -1.35 -1.86
C GLU A 195 10.63 -0.99 -2.18
N HIS A 196 11.58 -1.60 -1.46
CA HIS A 196 13.01 -1.49 -1.72
C HIS A 196 13.56 -2.68 -2.52
N ILE A 197 12.85 -3.81 -2.50
CA ILE A 197 13.18 -5.00 -3.28
C ILE A 197 12.66 -4.81 -4.69
N VAL A 198 13.49 -4.17 -5.53
CA VAL A 198 13.09 -3.72 -6.87
C VAL A 198 12.55 -4.84 -7.75
N HIS A 199 13.17 -6.04 -7.73
CA HIS A 199 12.69 -7.16 -8.55
C HIS A 199 11.29 -7.65 -8.14
N ALA A 200 10.96 -7.59 -6.85
CA ALA A 200 9.63 -7.91 -6.36
C ALA A 200 8.60 -6.92 -6.90
N LEU A 201 8.89 -5.63 -6.77
CA LEU A 201 8.03 -4.56 -7.27
C LEU A 201 7.79 -4.67 -8.78
N LEU A 202 8.87 -4.82 -9.58
CA LEU A 202 8.81 -4.91 -11.04
C LEU A 202 8.04 -6.14 -11.55
N SER A 203 7.86 -7.15 -10.72
CA SER A 203 7.09 -8.36 -11.09
C SER A 203 5.57 -8.16 -11.04
N VAL A 204 5.10 -7.08 -10.42
CA VAL A 204 3.68 -6.79 -10.19
C VAL A 204 3.21 -5.51 -10.86
N VAL A 205 4.02 -4.44 -10.76
CA VAL A 205 3.55 -3.10 -11.15
C VAL A 205 3.63 -2.86 -12.64
N SER A 206 2.63 -2.15 -13.18
CA SER A 206 2.56 -1.72 -14.59
C SER A 206 3.17 -0.33 -14.81
N ARG A 207 3.29 0.48 -13.74
CA ARG A 207 3.86 1.83 -13.76
C ARG A 207 4.70 2.07 -12.51
N LEU A 208 5.74 2.89 -12.64
CA LEU A 208 6.68 3.19 -11.57
C LEU A 208 6.85 4.71 -11.44
N ILE A 209 6.71 5.21 -10.21
CA ILE A 209 7.07 6.58 -9.83
C ILE A 209 8.34 6.51 -8.98
N VAL A 210 9.28 7.41 -9.26
CA VAL A 210 10.46 7.64 -8.45
C VAL A 210 10.30 8.96 -7.70
N ILE A 211 10.40 8.90 -6.37
CA ILE A 211 10.34 10.09 -5.51
C ILE A 211 11.72 10.38 -4.92
N ASN A 212 12.12 11.66 -4.97
CA ASN A 212 13.34 12.15 -4.36
C ASN A 212 13.10 13.53 -3.75
N PHE A 213 13.53 13.75 -2.50
CA PHE A 213 13.32 15.00 -1.75
C PHE A 213 11.88 15.54 -1.84
N GLY A 214 10.90 14.64 -1.75
CA GLY A 214 9.47 14.99 -1.76
C GLY A 214 8.91 15.35 -3.13
N GLN A 215 9.70 15.30 -4.19
CA GLN A 215 9.30 15.58 -5.57
C GLN A 215 9.30 14.31 -6.43
N LYS A 216 8.48 14.30 -7.47
CA LYS A 216 8.47 13.23 -8.47
C LYS A 216 9.66 13.43 -9.42
N LEU A 217 10.60 12.50 -9.40
CA LEU A 217 11.78 12.53 -10.26
C LEU A 217 11.49 11.93 -11.64
N ASP A 218 10.76 10.80 -11.68
CA ASP A 218 10.42 10.11 -12.92
C ASP A 218 9.09 9.35 -12.75
N ASP A 219 8.41 9.04 -13.86
CA ASP A 219 7.08 8.42 -13.85
C ASP A 219 6.80 7.74 -15.19
N GLY A 220 6.59 6.43 -15.21
CA GLY A 220 6.32 5.72 -16.46
C GLY A 220 6.52 4.22 -16.40
N ASN A 221 6.84 3.63 -17.55
CA ASN A 221 7.09 2.20 -17.66
C ASN A 221 8.26 1.77 -16.75
N PRO A 222 8.08 0.78 -15.86
CA PRO A 222 9.09 0.41 -14.88
C PRO A 222 10.45 0.06 -15.48
N LYS A 223 10.47 -0.63 -16.65
CA LYS A 223 11.70 -1.04 -17.32
C LYS A 223 12.49 0.14 -17.93
N ILE A 224 11.80 1.24 -18.22
CA ILE A 224 12.41 2.49 -18.73
C ILE A 224 12.88 3.34 -17.57
N VAL A 225 11.98 3.61 -16.62
CA VAL A 225 12.24 4.47 -15.46
C VAL A 225 13.47 4.00 -14.66
N ILE A 226 13.60 2.69 -14.40
CA ILE A 226 14.73 2.17 -13.63
C ILE A 226 16.08 2.31 -14.33
N LYS A 227 16.08 2.48 -15.65
CA LYS A 227 17.29 2.70 -16.48
C LYS A 227 17.59 4.17 -16.72
N SER A 228 16.71 5.07 -16.30
CA SER A 228 16.93 6.52 -16.42
C SER A 228 18.22 6.90 -15.67
N PRO A 229 19.14 7.67 -16.29
CA PRO A 229 20.39 8.10 -15.66
C PRO A 229 20.16 8.85 -14.35
N GLU A 230 19.11 9.67 -14.27
CA GLU A 230 18.75 10.42 -13.07
C GLU A 230 18.34 9.49 -11.93
N VAL A 231 17.55 8.47 -12.23
CA VAL A 231 17.10 7.45 -11.27
C VAL A 231 18.30 6.63 -10.79
N GLN A 232 19.16 6.18 -11.69
CA GLN A 232 20.36 5.41 -11.32
C GLN A 232 21.30 6.23 -10.44
N LYS A 233 21.51 7.51 -10.72
CA LYS A 233 22.33 8.40 -9.90
C LYS A 233 21.79 8.56 -8.49
N VAL A 234 20.49 8.73 -8.33
CA VAL A 234 19.85 9.01 -7.03
C VAL A 234 19.64 7.74 -6.22
N TYR A 235 19.23 6.66 -6.86
CA TYR A 235 18.81 5.44 -6.17
C TYR A 235 19.93 4.42 -6.00
N MET A 236 20.82 4.29 -6.96
CA MET A 236 21.91 3.32 -6.95
C MET A 236 23.27 3.91 -6.60
N GLY A 237 23.38 5.25 -6.44
CA GLY A 237 24.63 5.93 -6.14
C GLY A 237 25.69 5.80 -7.25
N ILE A 238 25.26 5.44 -8.47
CA ILE A 238 26.15 5.28 -9.61
C ILE A 238 26.33 6.63 -10.27
N SER A 239 27.54 7.19 -10.22
CA SER A 239 27.91 8.31 -11.06
C SER A 239 27.96 7.81 -12.52
N VAL A 240 27.07 8.28 -13.36
CA VAL A 240 27.16 8.07 -14.81
C VAL A 240 28.26 9.03 -15.28
N GLU A 241 29.45 8.50 -15.57
CA GLU A 241 30.50 9.21 -16.32
C GLU A 241 30.07 9.41 -17.78
#